data_a22fd8d3528712be663184e8ec5d766a
#
_entry.id   a22fd8d3528712be663184e8ec5d766a
#
_cell.length_a   1.000
_cell.length_b   1.000
_cell.length_c   1.000
_cell.angle_alpha   90.00
_cell.angle_beta   90.00
_cell.angle_gamma   90.00
#
_symmetry.space_group_name_H-M   'P 1'
#
loop_
_entity.id
_entity.type
_entity.pdbx_description
1 polymer ?
#
loop_
_entity_poly.entity_id
_entity_poly.type
_entity_poly.pdbx_seq_one_letter_code
_entity_poly.pdbx_strand_id
1 'polypeptide(L)'
;QALPPSLQEGFKQKFISHDNKQNEFTRKYREKAALYKAEFGEEPTARMKMLWMGADDPQQAFLQAKSLRDAFEKGSARYRLLQENFGKVKASADNVSPAGDVSLIFAYMKMVDPGSVVRESEFATAQNTGSIPQRVYARYNAALAGTRLTKEQRTDFRSSAEKLFKSQMPLQRELQERYRNLAVMFGLPVEQVVYDLVGGEPTVPPAGAE
;
A
#
# COMPACT_ATOMS: atom_id res chain seq x y z
N GLN A 1 -35.31 30.41 -42.81
CA GLN A 1 -34.08 30.58 -43.60
C GLN A 1 -33.17 29.38 -43.31
N ALA A 2 -32.77 28.65 -44.36
CA ALA A 2 -31.87 27.52 -44.23
C ALA A 2 -30.45 28.02 -43.95
N LEU A 3 -29.72 27.35 -43.04
CA LEU A 3 -28.33 27.65 -42.71
C LEU A 3 -27.41 27.56 -43.95
N PRO A 4 -26.39 28.42 -44.08
CA PRO A 4 -25.42 28.36 -45.16
C PRO A 4 -24.74 26.98 -45.27
N PRO A 5 -24.39 26.49 -46.47
CA PRO A 5 -23.84 25.14 -46.68
C PRO A 5 -22.58 24.85 -45.85
N SER A 6 -21.70 25.85 -45.67
CA SER A 6 -20.49 25.71 -44.86
C SER A 6 -20.75 25.47 -43.35
N LEU A 7 -21.83 26.04 -42.82
CA LEU A 7 -22.25 25.81 -41.44
C LEU A 7 -22.95 24.46 -41.29
N GLN A 8 -23.70 24.01 -42.32
CA GLN A 8 -24.32 22.68 -42.34
C GLN A 8 -23.27 21.57 -42.34
N GLU A 9 -22.18 21.70 -43.08
CA GLU A 9 -21.06 20.78 -43.13
C GLU A 9 -20.32 20.73 -41.77
N GLY A 10 -20.07 21.88 -41.18
CA GLY A 10 -19.44 21.98 -39.84
C GLY A 10 -20.28 21.35 -38.73
N PHE A 11 -21.62 21.48 -38.80
CA PHE A 11 -22.52 20.80 -37.86
C PHE A 11 -22.53 19.28 -38.07
N LYS A 12 -22.56 18.81 -39.33
CA LYS A 12 -22.49 17.37 -39.66
C LYS A 12 -21.19 16.75 -39.17
N GLN A 13 -20.05 17.39 -39.37
CA GLN A 13 -18.75 16.89 -38.94
C GLN A 13 -18.64 16.84 -37.41
N LYS A 14 -19.14 17.85 -36.69
CA LYS A 14 -19.21 17.81 -35.22
C LYS A 14 -20.13 16.70 -34.72
N PHE A 15 -21.27 16.46 -35.38
CA PHE A 15 -22.21 15.39 -35.01
C PHE A 15 -21.57 14.01 -35.20
N ILE A 16 -20.95 13.76 -36.36
CA ILE A 16 -20.25 12.49 -36.67
C ILE A 16 -19.07 12.26 -35.70
N SER A 17 -18.31 13.30 -35.38
CA SER A 17 -17.20 13.15 -34.43
C SER A 17 -17.69 12.88 -33.00
N HIS A 18 -18.84 13.44 -32.62
CA HIS A 18 -19.45 13.18 -31.30
C HIS A 18 -20.00 11.75 -31.23
N ASP A 19 -20.63 11.28 -32.30
CA ASP A 19 -21.20 9.92 -32.35
C ASP A 19 -20.10 8.84 -32.35
N ASN A 20 -18.98 9.07 -33.05
CA ASN A 20 -17.83 8.19 -33.04
C ASN A 20 -17.15 8.11 -31.64
N LYS A 21 -17.04 9.23 -30.92
CA LYS A 21 -16.53 9.25 -29.57
C LYS A 21 -17.45 8.53 -28.58
N GLN A 22 -18.77 8.69 -28.72
CA GLN A 22 -19.74 7.95 -27.89
C GLN A 22 -19.71 6.44 -28.17
N ASN A 23 -19.56 6.04 -29.42
CA ASN A 23 -19.46 4.62 -29.80
C ASN A 23 -18.17 3.97 -29.27
N GLU A 24 -17.04 4.66 -29.40
CA GLU A 24 -15.75 4.19 -28.83
C GLU A 24 -15.80 4.11 -27.32
N PHE A 25 -16.37 5.12 -26.66
CA PHE A 25 -16.60 5.14 -25.23
C PHE A 25 -17.48 3.96 -24.77
N THR A 26 -18.60 3.73 -25.44
CA THR A 26 -19.53 2.64 -25.12
C THR A 26 -18.85 1.28 -25.26
N ARG A 27 -17.98 1.09 -26.25
CA ARG A 27 -17.22 -0.14 -26.47
C ARG A 27 -16.20 -0.35 -25.30
N LYS A 28 -15.37 0.65 -25.02
CA LYS A 28 -14.39 0.59 -23.91
C LYS A 28 -15.07 0.36 -22.57
N TYR A 29 -16.22 0.98 -22.36
CA TYR A 29 -17.01 0.77 -21.14
C TYR A 29 -17.50 -0.69 -21.03
N ARG A 30 -18.02 -1.28 -22.10
CA ARG A 30 -18.50 -2.67 -22.10
C ARG A 30 -17.38 -3.66 -21.84
N GLU A 31 -16.20 -3.44 -22.43
CA GLU A 31 -15.01 -4.26 -22.19
C GLU A 31 -14.59 -4.20 -20.71
N LYS A 32 -14.48 -2.99 -20.15
CA LYS A 32 -14.15 -2.83 -18.71
C LYS A 32 -15.22 -3.44 -17.78
N ALA A 33 -16.50 -3.29 -18.12
CA ALA A 33 -17.59 -3.86 -17.33
C ALA A 33 -17.59 -5.39 -17.37
N ALA A 34 -17.29 -5.98 -18.52
CA ALA A 34 -17.17 -7.43 -18.66
C ALA A 34 -16.00 -8.00 -17.85
N LEU A 35 -14.83 -7.34 -17.89
CA LEU A 35 -13.67 -7.69 -17.08
C LEU A 35 -13.98 -7.59 -15.57
N TYR A 36 -14.63 -6.50 -15.17
CA TYR A 36 -15.04 -6.32 -13.77
C TYR A 36 -15.96 -7.44 -13.31
N LYS A 37 -16.97 -7.77 -14.11
CA LYS A 37 -17.93 -8.83 -13.80
C LYS A 37 -17.27 -10.21 -13.76
N ALA A 38 -16.31 -10.47 -14.64
CA ALA A 38 -15.54 -11.73 -14.62
C ALA A 38 -14.69 -11.87 -13.38
N GLU A 39 -14.08 -10.78 -12.89
CA GLU A 39 -13.18 -10.79 -11.74
C GLU A 39 -13.94 -10.80 -10.40
N PHE A 40 -15.02 -10.01 -10.29
CA PHE A 40 -15.72 -9.78 -9.02
C PHE A 40 -17.11 -10.43 -8.94
N GLY A 41 -17.61 -11.02 -10.02
CA GLY A 41 -18.94 -11.65 -10.07
C GLY A 41 -20.12 -10.66 -10.05
N GLU A 42 -19.86 -9.35 -9.97
CA GLU A 42 -20.86 -8.29 -9.81
C GLU A 42 -20.79 -7.26 -10.95
N GLU A 43 -21.90 -6.56 -11.18
CA GLU A 43 -21.94 -5.43 -12.12
C GLU A 43 -21.27 -4.18 -11.51
N PRO A 44 -20.54 -3.38 -12.30
CA PRO A 44 -19.91 -2.17 -11.80
C PRO A 44 -20.93 -1.14 -11.30
N THR A 45 -20.65 -0.55 -10.14
CA THR A 45 -21.50 0.48 -9.56
C THR A 45 -21.59 1.74 -10.42
N ALA A 46 -22.64 2.55 -10.21
CA ALA A 46 -22.78 3.84 -10.91
C ALA A 46 -21.57 4.77 -10.69
N ARG A 47 -20.96 4.72 -9.51
CA ARG A 47 -19.74 5.47 -9.19
C ARG A 47 -18.54 5.02 -10.03
N MET A 48 -18.37 3.71 -10.23
CA MET A 48 -17.32 3.15 -11.08
C MET A 48 -17.52 3.55 -12.54
N LYS A 49 -18.77 3.52 -13.00
CA LYS A 49 -19.13 3.97 -14.34
C LYS A 49 -18.71 5.42 -14.59
N MET A 50 -18.98 6.32 -13.63
CA MET A 50 -18.54 7.72 -13.68
C MET A 50 -17.02 7.89 -13.71
N LEU A 51 -16.30 7.13 -12.90
CA LEU A 51 -14.83 7.14 -12.87
C LEU A 51 -14.23 6.67 -14.21
N TRP A 52 -14.84 5.67 -14.85
CA TRP A 52 -14.38 5.18 -16.15
C TRP A 52 -14.66 6.18 -17.28
N MET A 53 -15.66 7.04 -17.13
CA MET A 53 -15.93 8.12 -18.09
C MET A 53 -14.81 9.17 -18.16
N GLY A 54 -14.08 9.39 -17.07
CA GLY A 54 -12.94 10.31 -17.03
C GLY A 54 -11.59 9.70 -17.37
N ALA A 55 -11.51 8.37 -17.58
CA ALA A 55 -10.24 7.67 -17.77
C ALA A 55 -9.52 7.98 -19.11
N ASP A 56 -10.21 8.57 -20.07
CA ASP A 56 -9.61 8.98 -21.35
C ASP A 56 -8.97 10.39 -21.29
N ASP A 57 -9.14 11.12 -20.18
CA ASP A 57 -8.46 12.39 -19.93
C ASP A 57 -7.14 12.11 -19.15
N PRO A 58 -5.96 12.41 -19.72
CA PRO A 58 -4.68 12.19 -19.06
C PRO A 58 -4.56 12.88 -17.71
N GLN A 59 -5.16 14.05 -17.53
CA GLN A 59 -5.15 14.79 -16.27
C GLN A 59 -6.02 14.09 -15.22
N GLN A 60 -7.19 13.61 -15.59
CA GLN A 60 -8.06 12.83 -14.72
C GLN A 60 -7.43 11.48 -14.36
N ALA A 61 -6.82 10.78 -15.32
CA ALA A 61 -6.10 9.53 -15.07
C ALA A 61 -4.95 9.73 -14.07
N PHE A 62 -4.18 10.81 -14.22
CA PHE A 62 -3.10 11.16 -13.27
C PHE A 62 -3.63 11.42 -11.86
N LEU A 63 -4.71 12.20 -11.71
CA LEU A 63 -5.31 12.50 -10.42
C LEU A 63 -5.88 11.24 -9.75
N GLN A 64 -6.47 10.33 -10.53
CA GLN A 64 -6.96 9.05 -10.04
C GLN A 64 -5.81 8.14 -9.59
N ALA A 65 -4.76 8.00 -10.40
CA ALA A 65 -3.56 7.24 -10.05
C ALA A 65 -2.92 7.78 -8.77
N LYS A 66 -2.78 9.11 -8.67
CA LYS A 66 -2.26 9.78 -7.47
C LYS A 66 -3.13 9.48 -6.25
N SER A 67 -4.45 9.59 -6.36
CA SER A 67 -5.38 9.32 -5.24
C SER A 67 -5.29 7.86 -4.76
N LEU A 68 -5.22 6.89 -5.68
CA LEU A 68 -5.05 5.48 -5.33
C LEU A 68 -3.69 5.21 -4.71
N ARG A 69 -2.62 5.80 -5.24
CA ARG A 69 -1.27 5.69 -4.65
C ARG A 69 -1.22 6.25 -3.24
N ASP A 70 -1.75 7.46 -3.02
CA ASP A 70 -1.79 8.09 -1.69
C ASP A 70 -2.55 7.20 -0.69
N ALA A 71 -3.67 6.58 -1.13
CA ALA A 71 -4.44 5.65 -0.32
C ALA A 71 -3.68 4.34 -0.04
N PHE A 72 -2.97 3.78 -1.03
CA PHE A 72 -2.09 2.62 -0.87
C PHE A 72 -0.95 2.91 0.11
N GLU A 73 -0.29 4.06 -0.04
CA GLU A 73 0.80 4.48 0.84
C GLU A 73 0.33 4.64 2.29
N LYS A 74 -0.83 5.25 2.48
CA LYS A 74 -1.45 5.40 3.81
C LYS A 74 -1.79 4.03 4.40
N GLY A 75 -2.37 3.13 3.62
CA GLY A 75 -2.67 1.76 4.04
C GLY A 75 -1.43 0.95 4.39
N SER A 76 -0.32 1.17 3.67
CA SER A 76 0.97 0.48 3.86
C SER A 76 1.87 1.10 4.93
N ALA A 77 1.52 2.25 5.48
CA ALA A 77 2.39 3.00 6.40
C ALA A 77 2.82 2.17 7.62
N ARG A 78 1.87 1.42 8.20
CA ARG A 78 2.15 0.53 9.34
C ARG A 78 3.12 -0.59 8.99
N TYR A 79 2.98 -1.20 7.82
CA TYR A 79 3.87 -2.26 7.36
C TYR A 79 5.28 -1.74 7.09
N ARG A 80 5.42 -0.56 6.48
CA ARG A 80 6.72 0.09 6.26
C ARG A 80 7.43 0.40 7.58
N LEU A 81 6.70 0.91 8.57
CA LEU A 81 7.26 1.17 9.90
C LEU A 81 7.72 -0.13 10.57
N LEU A 82 6.95 -1.21 10.42
CA LEU A 82 7.31 -2.53 10.92
C LEU A 82 8.57 -3.07 10.21
N GLN A 83 8.66 -2.93 8.89
CA GLN A 83 9.82 -3.33 8.09
C GLN A 83 11.09 -2.58 8.49
N GLU A 84 10.99 -1.27 8.68
CA GLU A 84 12.08 -0.43 9.15
C GLU A 84 12.61 -0.89 10.52
N ASN A 85 11.69 -1.08 11.49
CA ASN A 85 12.07 -1.51 12.83
C ASN A 85 12.60 -2.94 12.85
N PHE A 86 12.10 -3.84 12.01
CA PHE A 86 12.66 -5.17 11.83
C PHE A 86 14.09 -5.13 11.29
N GLY A 87 14.37 -4.23 10.35
CA GLY A 87 15.74 -3.95 9.90
C GLY A 87 16.67 -3.52 11.04
N LYS A 88 16.19 -2.61 11.89
CA LYS A 88 16.92 -2.17 13.10
C LYS A 88 17.14 -3.30 14.09
N VAL A 89 16.14 -4.15 14.34
CA VAL A 89 16.28 -5.35 15.19
C VAL A 89 17.39 -6.26 14.68
N LYS A 90 17.41 -6.57 13.38
CA LYS A 90 18.44 -7.43 12.79
C LYS A 90 19.84 -6.82 12.97
N ALA A 91 20.02 -5.58 12.56
CA ALA A 91 21.30 -4.88 12.65
C ALA A 91 21.79 -4.77 14.11
N SER A 92 20.89 -4.49 15.05
CA SER A 92 21.24 -4.35 16.46
C SER A 92 21.52 -5.69 17.14
N ALA A 93 20.85 -6.77 16.72
CA ALA A 93 21.13 -8.12 17.24
C ALA A 93 22.54 -8.60 16.90
N ASP A 94 23.07 -8.18 15.75
CA ASP A 94 24.43 -8.50 15.30
C ASP A 94 25.49 -7.58 15.96
N ASN A 95 25.08 -6.43 16.51
CA ASN A 95 25.95 -5.48 17.21
C ASN A 95 25.99 -5.78 18.71
N VAL A 96 27.00 -6.56 19.16
CA VAL A 96 27.21 -6.97 20.55
C VAL A 96 27.83 -5.83 21.36
N SER A 97 27.07 -4.76 21.61
CA SER A 97 27.47 -3.58 22.39
C SER A 97 26.34 -3.11 23.33
N PRO A 98 26.63 -2.32 24.37
CA PRO A 98 25.57 -1.73 25.22
C PRO A 98 24.54 -0.94 24.39
N ALA A 99 25.00 -0.12 23.46
CA ALA A 99 24.14 0.65 22.55
C ALA A 99 23.32 -0.27 21.62
N GLY A 100 23.91 -1.37 21.13
CA GLY A 100 23.23 -2.37 20.35
C GLY A 100 22.10 -3.05 21.12
N ASP A 101 22.30 -3.34 22.41
CA ASP A 101 21.28 -3.94 23.28
C ASP A 101 20.08 -3.02 23.50
N VAL A 102 20.32 -1.76 23.80
CA VAL A 102 19.28 -0.74 23.97
C VAL A 102 18.51 -0.56 22.66
N SER A 103 19.22 -0.40 21.54
CA SER A 103 18.63 -0.24 20.21
C SER A 103 17.78 -1.45 19.78
N LEU A 104 18.25 -2.67 20.08
CA LEU A 104 17.54 -3.91 19.78
C LEU A 104 16.19 -3.96 20.50
N ILE A 105 16.20 -3.73 21.81
CA ILE A 105 14.97 -3.78 22.61
C ILE A 105 14.01 -2.67 22.18
N PHE A 106 14.52 -1.46 21.97
CA PHE A 106 13.72 -0.31 21.56
C PHE A 106 13.05 -0.54 20.19
N ALA A 107 13.80 -1.02 19.19
CA ALA A 107 13.27 -1.35 17.89
C ALA A 107 12.19 -2.45 17.98
N TYR A 108 12.40 -3.48 18.80
CA TYR A 108 11.41 -4.51 19.06
C TYR A 108 10.12 -3.93 19.69
N MET A 109 10.24 -3.04 20.66
CA MET A 109 9.11 -2.36 21.29
C MET A 109 8.29 -1.57 20.25
N LYS A 110 8.96 -0.86 19.35
CA LYS A 110 8.31 -0.15 18.22
C LYS A 110 7.62 -1.09 17.23
N MET A 111 8.05 -2.32 17.09
CA MET A 111 7.35 -3.33 16.29
C MET A 111 6.08 -3.83 16.98
N VAL A 112 6.11 -4.01 18.30
CA VAL A 112 4.94 -4.46 19.09
C VAL A 112 3.87 -3.36 19.14
N ASP A 113 4.31 -2.11 19.30
CA ASP A 113 3.43 -0.93 19.34
C ASP A 113 3.88 0.15 18.34
N PRO A 114 3.55 -0.01 17.03
CA PRO A 114 3.95 0.94 15.99
C PRO A 114 3.32 2.33 16.15
N GLY A 115 2.19 2.43 16.85
CA GLY A 115 1.47 3.69 17.10
C GLY A 115 2.03 4.51 18.26
N SER A 116 2.96 3.94 19.04
CA SER A 116 3.54 4.63 20.18
C SER A 116 4.39 5.82 19.71
N VAL A 117 3.95 7.04 20.07
CA VAL A 117 4.69 8.30 19.87
C VAL A 117 5.76 8.53 20.95
N VAL A 118 5.90 7.62 21.91
CA VAL A 118 6.85 7.74 23.00
C VAL A 118 8.28 7.76 22.47
N ARG A 119 9.02 8.81 22.82
CA ARG A 119 10.44 8.95 22.47
C ARG A 119 11.29 7.98 23.30
N GLU A 120 12.49 7.66 22.82
CA GLU A 120 13.40 6.73 23.50
C GLU A 120 13.64 7.12 24.98
N SER A 121 13.80 8.43 25.26
CA SER A 121 13.98 8.96 26.61
C SER A 121 12.73 8.86 27.50
N GLU A 122 11.55 8.76 26.92
CA GLU A 122 10.27 8.71 27.61
C GLU A 122 9.83 7.27 27.89
N PHE A 123 10.37 6.28 27.16
CA PHE A 123 10.05 4.87 27.36
C PHE A 123 10.48 4.36 28.75
N ALA A 124 11.57 4.91 29.30
CA ALA A 124 12.03 4.55 30.63
C ALA A 124 11.02 4.93 31.75
N THR A 125 10.19 5.94 31.50
CA THR A 125 9.18 6.47 32.44
C THR A 125 7.74 6.06 32.10
N ALA A 126 7.47 5.57 30.88
CA ALA A 126 6.14 5.18 30.43
C ALA A 126 5.75 3.79 30.97
N GLN A 127 5.42 3.70 32.24
CA GLN A 127 5.12 2.44 32.94
C GLN A 127 3.79 1.77 32.52
N ASN A 128 2.97 2.33 31.63
CA ASN A 128 1.61 1.83 31.41
C ASN A 128 1.05 2.00 29.97
N THR A 129 1.82 1.74 28.93
CA THR A 129 1.20 1.48 27.61
C THR A 129 0.91 -0.01 27.52
N GLY A 130 -0.34 -0.43 27.68
CA GLY A 130 -0.77 -1.82 27.85
C GLY A 130 -0.45 -2.80 26.70
N SER A 131 0.19 -2.34 25.62
CA SER A 131 0.55 -3.15 24.45
C SER A 131 1.90 -3.85 24.55
N ILE A 132 2.83 -3.32 25.36
CA ILE A 132 4.19 -3.89 25.50
C ILE A 132 4.27 -4.69 26.81
N PRO A 133 4.67 -5.98 26.76
CA PRO A 133 4.81 -6.78 27.98
C PRO A 133 5.79 -6.18 28.98
N GLN A 134 5.42 -6.16 30.24
CA GLN A 134 6.22 -5.56 31.34
C GLN A 134 7.66 -6.13 31.43
N ARG A 135 7.83 -7.42 31.07
CA ARG A 135 9.16 -8.05 30.98
C ARG A 135 10.08 -7.41 29.94
N VAL A 136 9.53 -6.84 28.85
CA VAL A 136 10.32 -6.15 27.82
C VAL A 136 10.79 -4.79 28.35
N TYR A 137 9.91 -4.06 29.05
CA TYR A 137 10.30 -2.83 29.77
C TYR A 137 11.38 -3.07 30.81
N ALA A 138 11.25 -4.14 31.61
CA ALA A 138 12.27 -4.48 32.59
C ALA A 138 13.63 -4.73 31.94
N ARG A 139 13.67 -5.39 30.79
CA ARG A 139 14.92 -5.61 30.04
C ARG A 139 15.48 -4.32 29.45
N TYR A 140 14.61 -3.44 28.93
CA TYR A 140 15.02 -2.13 28.42
C TYR A 140 15.69 -1.29 29.53
N ASN A 141 15.03 -1.16 30.68
CA ASN A 141 15.58 -0.43 31.84
C ASN A 141 16.90 -1.03 32.36
N ALA A 142 17.01 -2.37 32.40
CA ALA A 142 18.24 -3.05 32.77
C ALA A 142 19.35 -2.77 31.73
N ALA A 143 19.05 -2.73 30.44
CA ALA A 143 20.03 -2.39 29.41
C ALA A 143 20.48 -0.94 29.49
N LEU A 144 19.60 0.00 29.81
CA LEU A 144 19.95 1.41 30.08
C LEU A 144 20.85 1.55 31.29
N ALA A 145 20.66 0.70 32.32
CA ALA A 145 21.52 0.63 33.52
C ALA A 145 22.85 -0.12 33.29
N GLY A 146 23.14 -0.52 32.03
CA GLY A 146 24.38 -1.17 31.64
C GLY A 146 24.39 -2.71 31.69
N THR A 147 23.23 -3.34 32.00
CA THR A 147 23.10 -4.81 31.96
C THR A 147 23.08 -5.28 30.50
N ARG A 148 23.98 -6.24 30.18
CA ARG A 148 24.11 -6.78 28.85
C ARG A 148 23.08 -7.88 28.56
N LEU A 149 22.56 -7.91 27.35
CA LEU A 149 21.79 -9.05 26.87
C LEU A 149 22.67 -10.27 26.61
N THR A 150 22.20 -11.45 26.98
CA THR A 150 22.85 -12.70 26.61
C THR A 150 22.64 -12.98 25.13
N LYS A 151 23.40 -13.91 24.55
CA LYS A 151 23.25 -14.34 23.15
C LYS A 151 21.85 -14.91 22.91
N GLU A 152 21.35 -15.69 23.84
CA GLU A 152 20.01 -16.31 23.78
C GLU A 152 18.92 -15.23 23.79
N GLN A 153 19.05 -14.21 24.61
CA GLN A 153 18.09 -13.10 24.65
C GLN A 153 18.06 -12.29 23.35
N ARG A 154 19.21 -12.04 22.73
CA ARG A 154 19.29 -11.38 21.42
C ARG A 154 18.61 -12.22 20.34
N THR A 155 18.87 -13.54 20.36
CA THR A 155 18.25 -14.49 19.42
C THR A 155 16.73 -14.54 19.61
N ASP A 156 16.25 -14.50 20.86
CA ASP A 156 14.81 -14.48 21.15
C ASP A 156 14.13 -13.21 20.64
N PHE A 157 14.70 -12.03 20.88
CA PHE A 157 14.18 -10.78 20.32
C PHE A 157 14.13 -10.80 18.79
N ARG A 158 15.22 -11.24 18.14
CA ARG A 158 15.29 -11.36 16.66
C ARG A 158 14.24 -12.32 16.12
N SER A 159 14.12 -13.52 16.72
CA SER A 159 13.14 -14.53 16.31
C SER A 159 11.70 -14.06 16.51
N SER A 160 11.41 -13.41 17.64
CA SER A 160 10.09 -12.85 17.92
C SER A 160 9.73 -11.72 16.96
N ALA A 161 10.68 -10.84 16.65
CA ALA A 161 10.51 -9.78 15.65
C ALA A 161 10.27 -10.35 14.25
N GLU A 162 10.99 -11.40 13.86
CA GLU A 162 10.80 -12.07 12.57
C GLU A 162 9.41 -12.69 12.45
N LYS A 163 8.94 -13.38 13.48
CA LYS A 163 7.58 -13.95 13.52
C LYS A 163 6.53 -12.86 13.38
N LEU A 164 6.68 -11.75 14.12
CA LEU A 164 5.78 -10.60 14.04
C LEU A 164 5.78 -9.99 12.64
N PHE A 165 6.96 -9.79 12.04
CA PHE A 165 7.07 -9.25 10.68
C PHE A 165 6.40 -10.18 9.66
N LYS A 166 6.72 -11.49 9.70
CA LYS A 166 6.13 -12.48 8.79
C LYS A 166 4.62 -12.58 8.91
N SER A 167 4.06 -12.40 10.10
CA SER A 167 2.60 -12.42 10.31
C SER A 167 1.86 -11.28 9.61
N GLN A 168 2.53 -10.16 9.31
CA GLN A 168 1.94 -9.01 8.64
C GLN A 168 2.10 -9.05 7.10
N MET A 169 2.98 -9.90 6.58
CA MET A 169 3.20 -10.01 5.14
C MET A 169 1.94 -10.41 4.34
N PRO A 170 1.12 -11.37 4.78
CA PRO A 170 -0.12 -11.71 4.06
C PRO A 170 -1.08 -10.53 3.93
N LEU A 171 -1.27 -9.76 5.00
CA LEU A 171 -2.14 -8.57 5.00
C LEU A 171 -1.63 -7.50 4.02
N GLN A 172 -0.31 -7.30 3.97
CA GLN A 172 0.28 -6.36 3.01
C GLN A 172 0.15 -6.84 1.57
N ARG A 173 0.28 -8.16 1.31
CA ARG A 173 0.05 -8.73 -0.03
C ARG A 173 -1.39 -8.53 -0.46
N GLU A 174 -2.35 -8.82 0.40
CA GLU A 174 -3.77 -8.59 0.12
C GLU A 174 -4.05 -7.12 -0.21
N LEU A 175 -3.46 -6.19 0.55
CA LEU A 175 -3.54 -4.77 0.26
C LEU A 175 -2.93 -4.43 -1.12
N GLN A 176 -1.76 -4.95 -1.44
CA GLN A 176 -1.11 -4.75 -2.74
C GLN A 176 -1.98 -5.27 -3.88
N GLU A 177 -2.50 -6.49 -3.77
CA GLU A 177 -3.38 -7.08 -4.78
C GLU A 177 -4.66 -6.26 -4.97
N ARG A 178 -5.28 -5.83 -3.87
CA ARG A 178 -6.47 -4.98 -3.94
C ARG A 178 -6.23 -3.70 -4.74
N TYR A 179 -5.13 -2.98 -4.47
CA TYR A 179 -4.83 -1.73 -5.20
C TYR A 179 -4.34 -1.99 -6.62
N ARG A 180 -3.68 -3.12 -6.87
CA ARG A 180 -3.32 -3.58 -8.21
C ARG A 180 -4.56 -3.80 -9.06
N ASN A 181 -5.54 -4.54 -8.54
CA ASN A 181 -6.82 -4.78 -9.21
C ASN A 181 -7.60 -3.48 -9.43
N LEU A 182 -7.58 -2.55 -8.46
CA LEU A 182 -8.19 -1.23 -8.65
C LEU A 182 -7.50 -0.45 -9.79
N ALA A 183 -6.18 -0.45 -9.87
CA ALA A 183 -5.46 0.20 -10.97
C ALA A 183 -5.86 -0.39 -12.33
N VAL A 184 -5.86 -1.73 -12.46
CA VAL A 184 -6.29 -2.42 -13.69
C VAL A 184 -7.74 -2.06 -14.04
N MET A 185 -8.63 -2.09 -13.06
CA MET A 185 -10.04 -1.78 -13.25
C MET A 185 -10.28 -0.34 -13.75
N PHE A 186 -9.47 0.61 -13.28
CA PHE A 186 -9.52 1.99 -13.74
C PHE A 186 -8.71 2.25 -15.02
N GLY A 187 -8.05 1.23 -15.58
CA GLY A 187 -7.20 1.37 -16.77
C GLY A 187 -5.95 2.21 -16.51
N LEU A 188 -5.47 2.22 -15.26
CA LEU A 188 -4.29 2.96 -14.84
C LEU A 188 -3.06 2.05 -14.86
N PRO A 189 -1.86 2.58 -15.17
CA PRO A 189 -0.62 1.82 -15.02
C PRO A 189 -0.43 1.39 -13.56
N VAL A 190 -0.27 0.09 -13.34
CA VAL A 190 -0.17 -0.49 -11.98
C VAL A 190 1.01 0.09 -11.22
N GLU A 191 2.14 0.30 -11.87
CA GLU A 191 3.37 0.85 -11.31
C GLU A 191 3.22 2.31 -10.84
N GLN A 192 2.21 3.03 -11.31
CA GLN A 192 1.91 4.37 -10.82
C GLN A 192 1.09 4.37 -9.52
N VAL A 193 0.50 3.24 -9.16
CA VAL A 193 -0.40 3.09 -8.01
C VAL A 193 0.23 2.23 -6.91
N VAL A 194 0.85 1.10 -7.28
CA VAL A 194 1.37 0.10 -6.34
C VAL A 194 2.82 -0.21 -6.63
N TYR A 195 3.63 -0.31 -5.59
CA TYR A 195 4.98 -0.85 -5.65
C TYR A 195 5.12 -2.02 -4.67
N ASP A 196 6.06 -2.93 -4.95
CA ASP A 196 6.23 -4.13 -4.14
C ASP A 196 6.96 -3.81 -2.83
N LEU A 197 6.32 -4.13 -1.70
CA LEU A 197 6.87 -4.00 -0.36
C LEU A 197 7.19 -5.35 0.29
N VAL A 198 6.65 -6.44 -0.25
CA VAL A 198 6.72 -7.77 0.40
C VAL A 198 7.76 -8.67 -0.23
N GLY A 199 8.24 -8.29 -1.44
CA GLY A 199 9.13 -9.14 -2.24
C GLY A 199 8.37 -10.35 -2.81
N GLY A 200 8.01 -10.28 -4.06
CA GLY A 200 7.41 -11.33 -4.85
C GLY A 200 7.55 -10.92 -6.31
N GLU A 201 7.70 -11.85 -7.22
CA GLU A 201 7.58 -11.52 -8.63
C GLU A 201 6.24 -10.84 -8.87
N PRO A 202 6.20 -9.72 -9.64
CA PRO A 202 4.94 -9.13 -10.03
C PRO A 202 4.16 -10.21 -10.79
N THR A 203 3.09 -10.70 -10.19
CA THR A 203 2.12 -11.51 -10.93
C THR A 203 1.43 -10.58 -11.90
N VAL A 204 2.04 -10.43 -13.07
CA VAL A 204 1.35 -9.85 -14.22
C VAL A 204 0.21 -10.82 -14.53
N PRO A 205 -1.06 -10.40 -14.47
CA PRO A 205 -2.13 -11.26 -14.94
C PRO A 205 -1.80 -11.63 -16.39
N PRO A 206 -1.96 -12.89 -16.83
CA PRO A 206 -1.63 -13.29 -18.18
C PRO A 206 -2.37 -12.38 -19.15
N ALA A 207 -1.62 -11.67 -19.98
CA ALA A 207 -2.16 -10.94 -21.11
C ALA A 207 -2.90 -11.98 -21.96
N GLY A 208 -4.23 -11.79 -22.07
CA GLY A 208 -5.17 -12.48 -22.94
C GLY A 208 -4.72 -13.86 -23.44
N ALA A 209 -5.33 -14.91 -22.92
CA ALA A 209 -5.46 -16.13 -23.70
C ALA A 209 -6.39 -15.79 -24.88
N GLU A 210 -5.84 -15.87 -26.09
CA GLU A 210 -6.56 -15.81 -27.36
C GLU A 210 -7.63 -16.90 -27.44
#